data_49f9cdedfe68188f7d4d9f67242232c6
#
_entry.id   49f9cdedfe68188f7d4d9f67242232c6
#
_cell.length_a   1.000
_cell.length_b   1.000
_cell.length_c   1.000
_cell.angle_alpha   90.00
_cell.angle_beta   90.00
_cell.angle_gamma   90.00
#
_symmetry.space_group_name_H-M   'P 1'
#
loop_
_entity.id
_entity.type
_entity.pdbx_description
1 polymer ?
#
loop_
_entity_poly.entity_id
_entity_poly.type
_entity_poly.pdbx_seq_one_letter_code
_entity_poly.pdbx_strand_id
1 'polypeptide(L)'
;ASDVYKRQVLLKVEFLPKAFKKPHTTDLGTPDPNKDFMRINGGFYTFDTLKEWIEAELRSKYDAIGTSKPSVTTTLTDALNVYLDSKGIGKVSLLDSGVNVDALVITFNGKIDEIKGKGAGAVENFNYYADGISYYKIMIKHDDTDKALNELGEFGVVRNSVYDINVNKFNNPGYPEIPTPGTD
;
A
#
# COMPACT_ATOMS: atom_id res chain seq x y z
N ALA A 1 28.92 -22.82 8.91
CA ALA A 1 27.51 -22.45 8.69
C ALA A 1 27.20 -22.64 7.20
N SER A 2 26.48 -23.69 6.85
CA SER A 2 26.02 -23.82 5.47
C SER A 2 24.93 -22.80 5.25
N ASP A 3 25.19 -21.80 4.41
CA ASP A 3 24.15 -20.95 3.88
C ASP A 3 23.14 -21.85 3.14
N VAL A 4 21.99 -22.06 3.76
CA VAL A 4 20.87 -22.71 3.09
C VAL A 4 20.37 -21.70 2.06
N TYR A 5 20.80 -21.84 0.81
CA TYR A 5 20.33 -21.00 -0.28
C TYR A 5 18.84 -21.28 -0.53
N LYS A 6 18.00 -20.47 0.09
CA LYS A 6 16.55 -20.48 -0.18
C LYS A 6 16.34 -19.97 -1.61
N ARG A 7 15.83 -20.82 -2.48
CA ARG A 7 15.43 -20.40 -3.84
C ARG A 7 14.01 -19.87 -3.81
N GLN A 8 13.82 -18.74 -4.47
CA GLN A 8 12.54 -18.06 -4.54
C GLN A 8 12.13 -17.82 -5.99
N VAL A 9 10.86 -17.89 -6.25
CA VAL A 9 10.25 -17.39 -7.49
C VAL A 9 9.57 -16.08 -7.15
N LEU A 10 9.83 -15.05 -7.94
CA LEU A 10 9.15 -13.78 -7.87
C LEU A 10 8.07 -13.73 -8.95
N LEU A 11 6.82 -13.60 -8.53
CA LEU A 11 5.71 -13.41 -9.45
C LEU A 11 5.37 -11.92 -9.53
N LYS A 12 5.29 -11.40 -10.74
CA LYS A 12 4.73 -10.09 -11.06
C LYS A 12 3.30 -10.29 -11.55
N VAL A 13 2.33 -9.70 -10.87
CA VAL A 13 0.91 -9.90 -11.14
C VAL A 13 0.20 -8.56 -11.20
N GLU A 14 -0.74 -8.41 -12.12
CA GLU A 14 -1.72 -7.34 -12.07
C GLU A 14 -2.80 -7.73 -11.07
N PHE A 15 -2.93 -6.95 -10.00
CA PHE A 15 -3.95 -7.11 -8.97
C PHE A 15 -4.83 -5.86 -8.96
N LEU A 16 -6.13 -6.03 -9.10
CA LEU A 16 -7.09 -4.94 -9.01
C LEU A 16 -8.11 -5.22 -7.91
N PRO A 17 -8.19 -4.37 -6.87
CA PRO A 17 -9.20 -4.51 -5.85
C PRO A 17 -10.62 -4.47 -6.43
N LYS A 18 -11.52 -5.28 -5.87
CA LYS A 18 -12.94 -5.29 -6.30
C LYS A 18 -13.73 -4.11 -5.78
N ALA A 19 -13.26 -3.49 -4.70
CA ALA A 19 -13.96 -2.41 -4.04
C ALA A 19 -12.96 -1.37 -3.52
N PHE A 20 -13.31 -0.10 -3.69
CA PHE A 20 -12.56 1.04 -3.17
C PHE A 20 -13.43 1.77 -2.16
N LYS A 21 -12.80 2.26 -1.09
CA LYS A 21 -13.51 3.06 -0.08
C LYS A 21 -13.89 4.41 -0.64
N LYS A 22 -15.13 4.81 -0.39
CA LYS A 22 -15.68 6.10 -0.76
C LYS A 22 -16.37 6.74 0.46
N PRO A 23 -16.19 8.04 0.74
CA PRO A 23 -16.83 8.66 1.90
C PRO A 23 -18.33 8.81 1.71
N HIS A 24 -19.08 8.68 2.81
CA HIS A 24 -20.50 8.97 2.91
C HIS A 24 -21.44 8.18 1.98
N THR A 25 -21.00 7.04 1.45
CA THR A 25 -21.81 6.21 0.55
C THR A 25 -21.47 4.74 0.72
N THR A 26 -22.42 3.88 0.38
CA THR A 26 -22.21 2.44 0.22
C THR A 26 -21.74 2.08 -1.19
N ASP A 27 -21.68 3.05 -2.10
CA ASP A 27 -21.24 2.82 -3.46
C ASP A 27 -19.75 2.46 -3.48
N LEU A 28 -19.42 1.54 -4.34
CA LEU A 28 -18.02 1.17 -4.58
C LEU A 28 -17.41 2.21 -5.53
N GLY A 29 -16.22 2.70 -5.17
CA GLY A 29 -15.46 3.55 -6.07
C GLY A 29 -15.08 2.79 -7.35
N THR A 30 -14.99 3.50 -8.46
CA THR A 30 -14.50 2.94 -9.72
C THR A 30 -12.98 2.81 -9.72
N PRO A 31 -12.43 1.77 -10.37
CA PRO A 31 -10.99 1.67 -10.57
C PRO A 31 -10.42 2.88 -11.32
N ASP A 32 -9.18 3.23 -11.02
CA ASP A 32 -8.42 4.21 -11.80
C ASP A 32 -8.21 3.70 -13.24
N PRO A 33 -8.30 4.55 -14.28
CA PRO A 33 -8.05 4.14 -15.67
C PRO A 33 -6.68 3.50 -15.89
N ASN A 34 -5.66 3.92 -15.14
CA ASN A 34 -4.31 3.35 -15.18
C ASN A 34 -4.14 2.19 -14.19
N LYS A 35 -5.21 1.75 -13.52
CA LYS A 35 -5.21 0.70 -12.50
C LYS A 35 -4.38 1.02 -11.25
N ASP A 36 -4.03 2.28 -11.05
CA ASP A 36 -3.35 2.73 -9.85
C ASP A 36 -4.24 2.58 -8.62
N PHE A 37 -3.70 2.08 -7.54
CA PHE A 37 -4.40 2.04 -6.27
C PHE A 37 -3.46 2.10 -5.07
N MET A 38 -4.02 2.47 -3.92
CA MET A 38 -3.31 2.47 -2.65
C MET A 38 -4.03 1.58 -1.65
N ARG A 39 -3.26 0.91 -0.80
CA ARG A 39 -3.75 0.22 0.38
C ARG A 39 -3.29 0.99 1.61
N ILE A 40 -4.24 1.56 2.36
CA ILE A 40 -3.97 2.41 3.52
C ILE A 40 -4.79 1.91 4.69
N ASN A 41 -4.14 1.58 5.80
CA ASN A 41 -4.80 1.02 6.99
C ASN A 41 -5.74 -0.16 6.65
N GLY A 42 -5.36 -0.98 5.68
CA GLY A 42 -6.14 -2.13 5.22
C GLY A 42 -7.27 -1.83 4.24
N GLY A 43 -7.55 -0.57 3.94
CA GLY A 43 -8.54 -0.16 2.93
C GLY A 43 -7.91 0.14 1.58
N PHE A 44 -8.67 -0.04 0.51
CA PHE A 44 -8.24 0.28 -0.86
C PHE A 44 -8.79 1.63 -1.31
N TYR A 45 -7.95 2.41 -1.96
CA TYR A 45 -8.25 3.76 -2.44
C TYR A 45 -7.69 3.94 -3.86
N THR A 46 -8.42 4.66 -4.71
CA THR A 46 -7.87 5.29 -5.91
C THR A 46 -7.32 6.68 -5.55
N PHE A 47 -6.64 7.36 -6.45
CA PHE A 47 -6.25 8.76 -6.23
C PHE A 47 -7.47 9.64 -5.97
N ASP A 48 -8.55 9.45 -6.72
CA ASP A 48 -9.78 10.24 -6.56
C ASP A 48 -10.46 9.97 -5.22
N THR A 49 -10.64 8.71 -4.84
CA THR A 49 -11.28 8.38 -3.56
C THR A 49 -10.41 8.75 -2.37
N LEU A 50 -9.08 8.70 -2.48
CA LEU A 50 -8.18 9.21 -1.45
C LEU A 50 -8.36 10.70 -1.23
N LYS A 51 -8.43 11.49 -2.31
CA LYS A 51 -8.70 12.95 -2.21
C LYS A 51 -10.03 13.24 -1.52
N GLU A 52 -11.08 12.50 -1.88
CA GLU A 52 -12.40 12.64 -1.26
C GLU A 52 -12.36 12.33 0.25
N TRP A 53 -11.64 11.29 0.65
CA TRP A 53 -11.50 10.91 2.05
C TRP A 53 -10.65 11.89 2.86
N ILE A 54 -9.57 12.40 2.29
CA ILE A 54 -8.73 13.42 2.94
C ILE A 54 -9.55 14.70 3.13
N GLU A 55 -10.32 15.13 2.13
CA GLU A 55 -11.23 16.26 2.28
C GLU A 55 -12.25 16.03 3.39
N ALA A 56 -12.87 14.85 3.46
CA ALA A 56 -13.84 14.50 4.50
C ALA A 56 -13.22 14.53 5.91
N GLU A 57 -12.02 13.99 6.09
CA GLU A 57 -11.29 14.07 7.37
C GLU A 57 -10.97 15.51 7.77
N LEU A 58 -10.46 16.33 6.83
CA LEU A 58 -10.09 17.71 7.11
C LEU A 58 -11.32 18.58 7.47
N ARG A 59 -12.43 18.40 6.75
CA ARG A 59 -13.68 19.10 7.07
C ARG A 59 -14.29 18.63 8.38
N SER A 60 -14.09 17.38 8.74
CA SER A 60 -14.48 16.87 10.06
C SER A 60 -13.61 17.44 11.18
N LYS A 61 -12.30 17.60 10.93
CA LYS A 61 -11.33 18.13 11.91
C LYS A 61 -11.45 19.63 12.11
N TYR A 62 -11.74 20.40 11.06
CA TYR A 62 -11.83 21.85 11.09
C TYR A 62 -13.23 22.31 10.70
N ASP A 63 -13.67 23.44 11.26
CA ASP A 63 -14.83 24.19 10.76
C ASP A 63 -14.44 25.19 9.66
N ALA A 64 -15.41 25.94 9.16
CA ALA A 64 -15.19 26.95 8.15
C ALA A 64 -14.26 28.09 8.60
N ILE A 65 -14.10 28.29 9.91
CA ILE A 65 -13.25 29.33 10.52
C ILE A 65 -11.83 28.79 10.77
N GLY A 66 -11.60 27.50 10.58
CA GLY A 66 -10.31 26.87 10.80
C GLY A 66 -10.00 26.55 12.25
N THR A 67 -11.01 26.31 13.05
CA THR A 67 -10.86 25.86 14.45
C THR A 67 -10.83 24.34 14.52
N SER A 68 -9.76 23.78 15.09
CA SER A 68 -9.66 22.34 15.30
C SER A 68 -10.73 21.85 16.28
N LYS A 69 -11.44 20.81 15.88
CA LYS A 69 -12.43 20.15 16.75
C LYS A 69 -11.73 19.10 17.63
N PRO A 70 -11.95 19.12 18.94
CA PRO A 70 -11.40 18.09 19.83
C PRO A 70 -11.87 16.69 19.43
N SER A 71 -11.02 15.70 19.63
CA SER A 71 -11.33 14.28 19.47
C SER A 71 -11.62 13.78 18.04
N VAL A 72 -11.35 14.57 17.01
CA VAL A 72 -11.44 14.09 15.63
C VAL A 72 -10.12 13.43 15.24
N THR A 73 -10.19 12.15 14.87
CA THR A 73 -9.03 11.39 14.40
C THR A 73 -8.76 11.67 12.92
N THR A 74 -7.49 11.81 12.58
CA THR A 74 -7.00 12.04 11.22
C THR A 74 -6.13 10.88 10.73
N THR A 75 -6.53 9.66 11.04
CA THR A 75 -5.71 8.45 10.79
C THR A 75 -5.28 8.29 9.34
N LEU A 76 -6.16 8.60 8.39
CA LEU A 76 -5.83 8.53 6.96
C LEU A 76 -4.88 9.66 6.55
N THR A 77 -5.14 10.87 7.01
CA THR A 77 -4.28 12.04 6.78
C THR A 77 -2.89 11.84 7.39
N ASP A 78 -2.82 11.26 8.58
CA ASP A 78 -1.55 10.95 9.25
C ASP A 78 -0.74 9.90 8.47
N ALA A 79 -1.37 8.82 8.02
CA ALA A 79 -0.74 7.81 7.19
C ALA A 79 -0.24 8.41 5.84
N LEU A 80 -1.04 9.27 5.23
CA LEU A 80 -0.63 9.99 4.02
C LEU A 80 0.60 10.86 4.27
N ASN A 81 0.63 11.62 5.36
CA ASN A 81 1.77 12.48 5.70
C ASN A 81 3.06 11.68 5.91
N VAL A 82 3.01 10.53 6.54
CA VAL A 82 4.16 9.62 6.68
C VAL A 82 4.67 9.20 5.30
N TYR A 83 3.77 8.82 4.40
CA TYR A 83 4.15 8.44 3.03
C TYR A 83 4.74 9.60 2.23
N LEU A 84 4.11 10.78 2.27
CA LEU A 84 4.59 12.00 1.60
C LEU A 84 6.00 12.38 2.04
N ASP A 85 6.26 12.30 3.34
CA ASP A 85 7.59 12.60 3.91
C ASP A 85 8.64 11.60 3.42
N SER A 86 8.32 10.31 3.45
CA SER A 86 9.21 9.23 3.01
C SER A 86 9.60 9.33 1.52
N LYS A 87 8.72 9.87 0.69
CA LYS A 87 8.93 10.05 -0.75
C LYS A 87 9.57 11.40 -1.11
N GLY A 88 9.90 12.23 -0.11
CA GLY A 88 10.49 13.54 -0.34
C GLY A 88 9.53 14.58 -0.95
N ILE A 89 8.21 14.30 -0.89
CA ILE A 89 7.17 15.24 -1.31
C ILE A 89 6.95 16.30 -0.22
N GLY A 90 7.18 15.89 1.02
CA GLY A 90 6.98 16.72 2.20
C GLY A 90 5.56 16.62 2.76
N LYS A 91 5.49 16.46 4.07
CA LYS A 91 4.22 16.42 4.82
C LYS A 91 3.58 17.80 4.90
N VAL A 92 2.26 17.81 5.08
CA VAL A 92 1.48 19.02 5.34
C VAL A 92 1.12 19.07 6.82
N SER A 93 1.54 20.13 7.50
CA SER A 93 1.25 20.30 8.94
C SER A 93 -0.23 20.62 9.16
N LEU A 94 -0.81 19.95 10.15
CA LEU A 94 -2.16 20.27 10.63
C LEU A 94 -2.04 21.22 11.82
N LEU A 95 -2.43 22.47 11.62
CA LEU A 95 -2.42 23.49 12.65
C LEU A 95 -3.67 23.37 13.55
N ASP A 96 -3.57 23.87 14.79
CA ASP A 96 -4.70 23.84 15.72
C ASP A 96 -5.73 24.95 15.44
N SER A 97 -5.32 26.03 14.78
CA SER A 97 -6.19 27.17 14.47
C SER A 97 -5.68 27.96 13.26
N GLY A 98 -6.54 28.83 12.73
CA GLY A 98 -6.20 29.70 11.61
C GLY A 98 -6.12 28.97 10.27
N VAL A 99 -6.76 27.83 10.16
CA VAL A 99 -6.72 26.96 8.95
C VAL A 99 -7.81 27.40 7.98
N ASN A 100 -7.43 27.71 6.75
CA ASN A 100 -8.37 27.74 5.65
C ASN A 100 -8.53 26.31 5.11
N VAL A 101 -9.65 25.66 5.40
CA VAL A 101 -9.89 24.26 5.05
C VAL A 101 -9.85 24.05 3.54
N ASP A 102 -10.41 24.94 2.74
CA ASP A 102 -10.41 24.81 1.29
C ASP A 102 -8.99 24.88 0.73
N ALA A 103 -8.17 25.80 1.22
CA ALA A 103 -6.76 25.90 0.82
C ALA A 103 -5.97 24.66 1.25
N LEU A 104 -6.26 24.13 2.43
CA LEU A 104 -5.61 22.91 2.96
C LEU A 104 -5.96 21.68 2.09
N VAL A 105 -7.22 21.53 1.70
CA VAL A 105 -7.68 20.48 0.78
C VAL A 105 -6.94 20.57 -0.57
N ILE A 106 -6.84 21.76 -1.14
CA ILE A 106 -6.10 21.98 -2.39
C ILE A 106 -4.63 21.59 -2.25
N THR A 107 -4.00 21.94 -1.13
CA THR A 107 -2.61 21.58 -0.84
C THR A 107 -2.44 20.06 -0.78
N PHE A 108 -3.28 19.35 -0.06
CA PHE A 108 -3.24 17.90 0.00
C PHE A 108 -3.50 17.24 -1.35
N ASN A 109 -4.46 17.73 -2.12
CA ASN A 109 -4.75 17.21 -3.46
C ASN A 109 -3.51 17.33 -4.38
N GLY A 110 -2.81 18.46 -4.35
CA GLY A 110 -1.56 18.64 -5.10
C GLY A 110 -0.47 17.65 -4.65
N LYS A 111 -0.32 17.42 -3.34
CA LYS A 111 0.63 16.45 -2.80
C LYS A 111 0.28 15.00 -3.20
N ILE A 112 -0.99 14.66 -3.20
CA ILE A 112 -1.47 13.35 -3.66
C ILE A 112 -1.13 13.13 -5.13
N ASP A 113 -1.32 14.14 -5.97
CA ASP A 113 -0.97 14.07 -7.39
C ASP A 113 0.55 13.85 -7.62
N GLU A 114 1.39 14.39 -6.75
CA GLU A 114 2.84 14.19 -6.82
C GLU A 114 3.26 12.73 -6.53
N ILE A 115 2.46 11.96 -5.80
CA ILE A 115 2.74 10.54 -5.48
C ILE A 115 2.97 9.73 -6.76
N LYS A 116 2.15 9.95 -7.78
CA LYS A 116 2.22 9.24 -9.05
C LYS A 116 3.59 9.38 -9.73
N GLY A 117 4.16 10.56 -9.68
CA GLY A 117 5.50 10.85 -10.25
C GLY A 117 6.66 10.21 -9.49
N LYS A 118 6.45 9.73 -8.26
CA LYS A 118 7.47 9.07 -7.43
C LYS A 118 7.51 7.54 -7.63
N GLY A 119 6.57 6.98 -8.38
CA GLY A 119 6.46 5.53 -8.57
C GLY A 119 5.90 4.78 -7.35
N ALA A 120 5.77 3.48 -7.49
CA ALA A 120 5.28 2.60 -6.42
C ALA A 120 6.14 2.68 -5.15
N GLY A 121 5.56 2.33 -4.03
CA GLY A 121 6.27 2.32 -2.76
C GLY A 121 5.44 1.80 -1.59
N ALA A 122 6.13 1.47 -0.50
CA ALA A 122 5.54 1.00 0.74
C ALA A 122 6.18 1.66 1.95
N VAL A 123 5.37 2.24 2.82
CA VAL A 123 5.80 2.79 4.11
C VAL A 123 4.73 2.47 5.14
N GLU A 124 5.11 1.78 6.21
CA GLU A 124 4.18 1.40 7.29
C GLU A 124 2.84 0.88 6.76
N ASN A 125 1.77 1.66 6.98
CA ASN A 125 0.41 1.31 6.61
C ASN A 125 -0.04 1.93 5.29
N PHE A 126 0.88 2.43 4.46
CA PHE A 126 0.60 3.07 3.18
C PHE A 126 1.40 2.41 2.07
N ASN A 127 0.72 1.69 1.18
CA ASN A 127 1.31 1.07 0.00
C ASN A 127 0.69 1.67 -1.26
N TYR A 128 1.53 2.11 -2.20
CA TYR A 128 1.08 2.54 -3.52
C TYR A 128 1.50 1.53 -4.59
N TYR A 129 0.51 1.03 -5.33
CA TYR A 129 0.65 0.07 -6.43
C TYR A 129 0.46 0.80 -7.76
N ALA A 130 1.55 1.05 -8.47
CA ALA A 130 1.50 1.66 -9.79
C ALA A 130 1.06 0.63 -10.84
N ASP A 131 0.17 1.03 -11.75
CA ASP A 131 -0.39 0.19 -12.82
C ASP A 131 -1.06 -1.11 -12.32
N GLY A 132 -1.44 -1.16 -11.06
CA GLY A 132 -2.00 -2.36 -10.43
C GLY A 132 -0.98 -3.49 -10.22
N ILE A 133 0.30 -3.21 -10.34
CA ILE A 133 1.34 -4.25 -10.26
C ILE A 133 1.63 -4.62 -8.81
N SER A 134 1.70 -5.92 -8.59
CA SER A 134 1.98 -6.52 -7.30
C SER A 134 2.99 -7.66 -7.44
N TYR A 135 3.89 -7.80 -6.48
CA TYR A 135 4.93 -8.81 -6.48
C TYR A 135 4.73 -9.78 -5.33
N TYR A 136 4.91 -11.08 -5.61
CA TYR A 136 4.81 -12.13 -4.60
C TYR A 136 6.08 -12.96 -4.61
N LYS A 137 6.61 -13.20 -3.42
CA LYS A 137 7.70 -14.16 -3.21
C LYS A 137 7.13 -15.53 -2.95
N ILE A 138 7.57 -16.53 -3.69
CA ILE A 138 7.23 -17.94 -3.46
C ILE A 138 8.51 -18.69 -3.17
N MET A 139 8.59 -19.28 -1.97
CA MET A 139 9.69 -20.15 -1.59
C MET A 139 9.53 -21.50 -2.26
N ILE A 140 10.57 -21.99 -2.90
CA ILE A 140 10.57 -23.36 -3.43
C ILE A 140 10.91 -24.32 -2.28
N LYS A 141 9.96 -25.20 -1.97
CA LYS A 141 10.16 -26.31 -1.06
C LYS A 141 10.60 -27.54 -1.83
N HIS A 142 11.64 -28.22 -1.38
CA HIS A 142 12.08 -29.49 -1.94
C HIS A 142 11.46 -30.69 -1.24
N ASP A 143 11.29 -30.58 0.07
CA ASP A 143 10.73 -31.66 0.90
C ASP A 143 9.53 -31.14 1.69
N ASP A 144 8.39 -31.77 1.51
CA ASP A 144 7.12 -31.41 2.16
C ASP A 144 6.83 -32.34 3.36
N THR A 145 7.80 -33.16 3.77
CA THR A 145 7.69 -33.94 5.00
C THR A 145 7.86 -33.04 6.22
N ASP A 146 7.15 -33.38 7.31
CA ASP A 146 7.05 -32.64 8.58
C ASP A 146 8.42 -32.34 9.24
N LYS A 147 9.23 -31.53 8.58
CA LYS A 147 10.45 -30.98 9.17
C LYS A 147 10.14 -29.68 9.88
N ALA A 148 10.83 -29.45 10.99
CA ALA A 148 10.72 -28.17 11.67
C ALA A 148 11.12 -27.01 10.73
N LEU A 149 10.43 -25.89 10.83
CA LEU A 149 10.70 -24.68 10.04
C LEU A 149 12.21 -24.35 10.03
N ASN A 150 12.79 -24.26 8.84
CA ASN A 150 14.20 -23.96 8.59
C ASN A 150 15.19 -25.13 8.82
N GLU A 151 14.75 -26.37 8.80
CA GLU A 151 15.71 -27.48 8.75
C GLU A 151 16.42 -27.60 7.39
N LEU A 152 17.63 -28.14 7.43
CA LEU A 152 18.44 -28.41 6.24
C LEU A 152 17.69 -29.32 5.26
N GLY A 153 17.53 -28.84 4.02
CA GLY A 153 16.88 -29.58 2.95
C GLY A 153 15.39 -29.29 2.74
N GLU A 154 14.77 -28.49 3.62
CA GLU A 154 13.37 -28.08 3.43
C GLU A 154 13.21 -27.15 2.23
N PHE A 155 14.11 -26.17 2.10
CA PHE A 155 14.08 -25.18 1.01
C PHE A 155 15.29 -25.33 0.11
N GLY A 156 15.06 -25.21 -1.18
CA GLY A 156 16.13 -25.24 -2.17
C GLY A 156 15.69 -25.90 -3.46
N VAL A 157 16.61 -25.97 -4.41
CA VAL A 157 16.43 -26.72 -5.65
C VAL A 157 17.49 -27.80 -5.75
N VAL A 158 17.07 -29.00 -6.13
CA VAL A 158 17.96 -30.12 -6.36
C VAL A 158 18.18 -30.28 -7.87
N ARG A 159 19.43 -30.59 -8.24
CA ARG A 159 19.79 -30.80 -9.64
C ARG A 159 18.92 -31.89 -10.28
N ASN A 160 18.48 -31.66 -11.50
CA ASN A 160 17.61 -32.55 -12.28
C ASN A 160 16.18 -32.74 -11.71
N SER A 161 15.74 -31.85 -10.81
CA SER A 161 14.34 -31.82 -10.36
C SER A 161 13.53 -30.77 -11.11
N VAL A 162 12.26 -31.09 -11.35
CA VAL A 162 11.27 -30.16 -11.91
C VAL A 162 10.36 -29.74 -10.76
N TYR A 163 10.16 -28.43 -10.63
CA TYR A 163 9.28 -27.84 -9.63
C TYR A 163 8.08 -27.22 -10.34
N ASP A 164 6.90 -27.70 -10.03
CA ASP A 164 5.65 -27.20 -10.59
C ASP A 164 4.95 -26.33 -9.53
N ILE A 165 4.76 -25.04 -9.86
CA ILE A 165 4.17 -24.07 -8.94
C ILE A 165 2.79 -23.69 -9.47
N ASN A 166 1.75 -24.14 -8.75
CA ASN A 166 0.36 -23.84 -9.07
C ASN A 166 -0.15 -22.69 -8.18
N VAL A 167 -0.55 -21.59 -8.81
CA VAL A 167 -1.15 -20.45 -8.12
C VAL A 167 -2.63 -20.41 -8.46
N ASN A 168 -3.47 -20.68 -7.47
CA ASN A 168 -4.91 -20.77 -7.68
C ASN A 168 -5.64 -19.44 -7.46
N LYS A 169 -5.14 -18.57 -6.56
CA LYS A 169 -5.82 -17.35 -6.17
C LYS A 169 -4.90 -16.37 -5.45
N PHE A 170 -5.10 -15.08 -5.73
CA PHE A 170 -4.55 -13.98 -4.95
C PHE A 170 -5.68 -13.32 -4.13
N ASN A 171 -5.59 -13.34 -2.82
CA ASN A 171 -6.59 -12.76 -1.93
C ASN A 171 -6.29 -11.29 -1.60
N ASN A 172 -5.03 -10.95 -1.52
CA ASN A 172 -4.52 -9.61 -1.22
C ASN A 172 -3.38 -9.26 -2.17
N PRO A 173 -3.12 -7.98 -2.43
CA PRO A 173 -1.94 -7.58 -3.16
C PRO A 173 -0.67 -7.94 -2.36
N GLY A 174 0.38 -8.28 -3.07
CA GLY A 174 1.71 -8.54 -2.50
C GLY A 174 2.48 -7.23 -2.25
N TYR A 175 3.76 -7.23 -2.58
CA TYR A 175 4.60 -6.04 -2.47
C TYR A 175 4.36 -5.08 -3.64
N PRO A 176 4.30 -3.77 -3.42
CA PRO A 176 4.15 -2.79 -4.50
C PRO A 176 5.41 -2.64 -5.36
N GLU A 177 6.56 -3.00 -4.83
CA GLU A 177 7.87 -2.96 -5.48
C GLU A 177 8.51 -4.34 -5.44
N ILE A 178 9.56 -4.54 -6.24
CA ILE A 178 10.36 -5.77 -6.16
C ILE A 178 11.01 -5.83 -4.78
N PRO A 179 10.65 -6.83 -3.96
CA PRO A 179 11.20 -6.93 -2.62
C PRO A 179 12.71 -7.23 -2.68
N THR A 180 13.48 -6.51 -1.90
CA THR A 180 14.93 -6.75 -1.78
C THR A 180 15.20 -8.13 -1.20
N PRO A 181 16.25 -8.83 -1.68
CA PRO A 181 16.67 -10.10 -1.08
C PRO A 181 16.99 -9.91 0.41
N GLY A 182 16.43 -10.76 1.27
CA GLY A 182 16.72 -10.75 2.72
C GLY A 182 15.79 -9.90 3.59
N THR A 183 14.78 -9.23 3.02
CA THR A 183 13.68 -8.66 3.79
C THR A 183 12.57 -9.68 3.89
N ASP A 184 12.55 -10.44 4.97
CA ASP A 184 11.41 -11.27 5.39
C ASP A 184 10.61 -10.55 6.47
#